data_b21d60c6a05ba8b008f36f13145e51cb
#
_entry.id   b21d60c6a05ba8b008f36f13145e51cb
#
_cell.length_a   1.000
_cell.length_b   1.000
_cell.length_c   1.000
_cell.angle_alpha   90.00
_cell.angle_beta   90.00
_cell.angle_gamma   90.00
#
_symmetry.space_group_name_H-M   'P 1'
#
loop_
_entity.id
_entity.type
_entity.pdbx_description
1 polymer ?
#
loop_
_entity_poly.entity_id
_entity_poly.type
_entity_poly.pdbx_seq_one_letter_code
_entity_poly.pdbx_strand_id
1 'polypeptide(L)'
;FISSLAGAPVIFLYSVIREKVRDAGLMKIAAISFLVKAVAFYFAPSVHTIYFLQLLQITSYGLLGPAQVYYARDKVRSCDMVKGQAFITAAYALGCSLGNFTGGQMLNLGVSAMLLSGIMMALAGTVVMFLTVDRRDNI
;
A
#
# COMPACT_ATOMS: atom_id res chain seq x y z
N PHE A 1 8.03 8.35 12.62
CA PHE A 1 9.34 8.90 12.24
C PHE A 1 10.25 7.83 11.63
N ILE A 2 10.44 6.68 12.31
CA ILE A 2 11.27 5.56 11.82
C ILE A 2 10.73 4.99 10.49
N SER A 3 9.41 4.84 10.35
CA SER A 3 8.78 4.29 9.13
C SER A 3 8.98 5.19 7.91
N SER A 4 8.94 6.51 8.09
CA SER A 4 9.12 7.46 7.00
C SER A 4 10.59 7.51 6.54
N LEU A 5 11.52 7.44 7.49
CA LEU A 5 12.96 7.42 7.19
C LEU A 5 13.37 6.12 6.48
N ALA A 6 12.77 4.99 6.86
CA ALA A 6 13.04 3.69 6.24
C ALA A 6 12.53 3.58 4.80
N GLY A 7 11.49 4.35 4.43
CA GLY A 7 10.96 4.39 3.05
C GLY A 7 11.79 5.23 2.08
N ALA A 8 12.54 6.22 2.55
CA ALA A 8 13.29 7.12 1.70
C ALA A 8 14.33 6.42 0.78
N PRO A 9 15.15 5.47 1.24
CA PRO A 9 16.11 4.77 0.38
C PRO A 9 15.44 4.01 -0.77
N VAL A 10 14.23 3.48 -0.55
CA VAL A 10 13.52 2.70 -1.59
C VAL A 10 13.03 3.61 -2.71
N ILE A 11 12.65 4.85 -2.40
CA ILE A 11 12.25 5.82 -3.42
C ILE A 11 13.43 6.12 -4.35
N PHE A 12 14.64 6.24 -3.83
CA PHE A 12 15.85 6.44 -4.64
C PHE A 12 16.24 5.20 -5.45
N LEU A 13 16.08 4.00 -4.88
CA LEU A 13 16.35 2.74 -5.58
C LEU A 13 15.22 2.31 -6.52
N TYR A 14 14.07 2.97 -6.48
CA TYR A 14 12.91 2.57 -7.27
C TYR A 14 13.20 2.55 -8.77
N SER A 15 13.96 3.50 -9.29
CA SER A 15 14.36 3.54 -10.69
C SER A 15 15.10 2.25 -11.12
N VAL A 16 15.99 1.75 -10.28
CA VAL A 16 16.76 0.52 -10.52
C VAL A 16 15.86 -0.72 -10.41
N ILE A 17 14.93 -0.73 -9.47
CA ILE A 17 13.98 -1.85 -9.28
C ILE A 17 13.00 -1.93 -10.45
N ARG A 18 12.54 -0.79 -10.96
CA ARG A 18 11.63 -0.68 -12.10
C ARG A 18 12.20 -1.28 -13.38
N GLU A 19 13.50 -1.22 -13.61
CA GLU A 19 14.15 -1.85 -14.77
C GLU A 19 13.97 -3.37 -14.80
N LYS A 20 13.81 -3.99 -13.63
CA LYS A 20 13.67 -5.46 -13.49
C LYS A 20 12.22 -5.92 -13.37
N VAL A 21 11.34 -5.08 -12.81
CA VAL A 21 9.94 -5.43 -12.53
C VAL A 21 9.03 -4.30 -12.98
N ARG A 22 8.02 -4.62 -13.80
CA ARG A 22 7.02 -3.64 -14.27
C ARG A 22 6.25 -3.01 -13.09
N ASP A 23 5.81 -1.76 -13.25
CA ASP A 23 5.10 -1.02 -12.21
C ASP A 23 3.86 -1.76 -11.66
N ALA A 24 3.14 -2.47 -12.54
CA ALA A 24 2.03 -3.34 -12.16
C ALA A 24 2.47 -4.47 -11.19
N GLY A 25 3.62 -5.08 -11.43
CA GLY A 25 4.20 -6.11 -10.55
C GLY A 25 4.60 -5.53 -9.19
N LEU A 26 5.20 -4.35 -9.18
CA LEU A 26 5.59 -3.65 -7.95
C LEU A 26 4.36 -3.27 -7.10
N MET A 27 3.26 -2.85 -7.73
CA MET A 27 2.00 -2.61 -7.02
C MET A 27 1.44 -3.88 -6.37
N LYS A 28 1.49 -5.03 -7.06
CA LYS A 28 1.06 -6.33 -6.49
C LYS A 28 1.94 -6.75 -5.32
N ILE A 29 3.26 -6.60 -5.43
CA ILE A 29 4.21 -6.88 -4.34
C ILE A 29 3.92 -5.99 -3.13
N ALA A 30 3.68 -4.70 -3.35
CA ALA A 30 3.31 -3.78 -2.30
C ALA A 30 2.00 -4.18 -1.60
N ALA A 31 0.96 -4.57 -2.35
CA ALA A 31 -0.32 -5.02 -1.80
C ALA A 31 -0.17 -6.29 -0.94
N ILE A 32 0.61 -7.27 -1.41
CA ILE A 32 0.93 -8.47 -0.63
C ILE A 32 1.70 -8.11 0.64
N SER A 33 2.67 -7.18 0.55
CA SER A 33 3.43 -6.72 1.73
C SER A 33 2.54 -6.04 2.76
N PHE A 34 1.52 -5.29 2.34
CA PHE A 34 0.52 -4.73 3.24
C PHE A 34 -0.29 -5.82 3.95
N LEU A 35 -0.74 -6.83 3.22
CA LEU A 35 -1.49 -7.94 3.79
C LEU A 35 -0.65 -8.74 4.79
N VAL A 36 0.58 -9.10 4.41
CA VAL A 36 1.52 -9.80 5.30
C VAL A 36 1.77 -8.99 6.57
N LYS A 37 1.97 -7.67 6.43
CA LYS A 37 2.17 -6.78 7.56
C LYS A 37 0.95 -6.75 8.48
N ALA A 38 -0.28 -6.65 7.93
CA ALA A 38 -1.52 -6.63 8.73
C ALA A 38 -1.69 -7.92 9.52
N VAL A 39 -1.44 -9.08 8.90
CA VAL A 39 -1.48 -10.39 9.56
C VAL A 39 -0.40 -10.49 10.64
N ALA A 40 0.83 -10.06 10.33
CA ALA A 40 1.94 -10.11 11.27
C ALA A 40 1.70 -9.23 12.51
N PHE A 41 1.04 -8.09 12.37
CA PHE A 41 0.64 -7.26 13.52
C PHE A 41 -0.38 -7.94 14.41
N TYR A 42 -1.31 -8.72 13.85
CA TYR A 42 -2.29 -9.47 14.63
C TYR A 42 -1.63 -10.53 15.53
N PHE A 43 -0.58 -11.18 15.04
CA PHE A 43 0.16 -12.20 15.77
C PHE A 43 1.35 -11.67 16.57
N ALA A 44 1.59 -10.34 16.58
CA ALA A 44 2.74 -9.77 17.27
C ALA A 44 2.65 -9.94 18.80
N PRO A 45 3.53 -10.74 19.44
CA PRO A 45 3.45 -11.02 20.87
C PRO A 45 3.98 -9.87 21.73
N SER A 46 4.73 -8.95 21.17
CA SER A 46 5.37 -7.87 21.93
C SER A 46 5.57 -6.60 21.10
N VAL A 47 5.77 -5.48 21.81
CA VAL A 47 6.06 -4.18 21.19
C VAL A 47 7.37 -4.22 20.38
N HIS A 48 8.36 -4.99 20.79
CA HIS A 48 9.62 -5.15 20.04
C HIS A 48 9.39 -5.79 18.67
N THR A 49 8.50 -6.80 18.59
CA THR A 49 8.11 -7.41 17.32
C THR A 49 7.48 -6.39 16.39
N ILE A 50 6.66 -5.46 16.92
CA ILE A 50 6.05 -4.38 16.14
C ILE A 50 7.11 -3.47 15.52
N TYR A 51 8.19 -3.15 16.22
CA TYR A 51 9.30 -2.36 15.66
C TYR A 51 9.97 -3.06 14.47
N PHE A 52 10.21 -4.35 14.55
CA PHE A 52 10.75 -5.12 13.41
C PHE A 52 9.76 -5.17 12.24
N LEU A 53 8.48 -5.32 12.51
CA LEU A 53 7.44 -5.31 11.46
C LEU A 53 7.32 -3.94 10.77
N GLN A 54 7.77 -2.85 11.39
CA GLN A 54 7.85 -1.55 10.72
C GLN A 54 8.87 -1.53 9.57
N LEU A 55 9.85 -2.44 9.55
CA LEU A 55 10.74 -2.57 8.39
C LEU A 55 10.00 -3.03 7.12
N LEU A 56 8.88 -3.76 7.26
CA LEU A 56 8.02 -4.08 6.12
C LEU A 56 7.39 -2.83 5.48
N GLN A 57 7.42 -1.69 6.18
CA GLN A 57 7.01 -0.41 5.62
C GLN A 57 7.82 -0.03 4.37
N ILE A 58 9.08 -0.47 4.32
CA ILE A 58 9.98 -0.24 3.20
C ILE A 58 9.39 -0.85 1.92
N THR A 59 8.96 -2.10 1.99
CA THR A 59 8.38 -2.82 0.84
C THR A 59 6.93 -2.47 0.57
N SER A 60 6.16 -2.06 1.57
CA SER A 60 4.76 -1.68 1.36
C SER A 60 4.62 -0.24 0.83
N TYR A 61 4.89 0.77 1.66
CA TYR A 61 4.74 2.17 1.26
C TYR A 61 5.86 2.68 0.36
N GLY A 62 7.09 2.21 0.58
CA GLY A 62 8.25 2.62 -0.21
C GLY A 62 8.12 2.26 -1.69
N LEU A 63 7.50 1.13 -2.00
CA LEU A 63 7.23 0.70 -3.38
C LEU A 63 5.92 1.26 -3.91
N LEU A 64 4.86 1.32 -3.09
CA LEU A 64 3.53 1.71 -3.56
C LEU A 64 3.48 3.16 -4.04
N GLY A 65 4.12 4.10 -3.31
CA GLY A 65 4.12 5.51 -3.66
C GLY A 65 4.65 5.78 -5.06
N PRO A 66 5.91 5.46 -5.36
CA PRO A 66 6.47 5.63 -6.71
C PRO A 66 5.71 4.80 -7.76
N ALA A 67 5.35 3.53 -7.46
CA ALA A 67 4.66 2.65 -8.40
C ALA A 67 3.35 3.25 -8.91
N GLN A 68 2.55 3.85 -8.03
CA GLN A 68 1.30 4.52 -8.41
C GLN A 68 1.54 5.71 -9.36
N VAL A 69 2.55 6.51 -9.10
CA VAL A 69 2.89 7.69 -9.92
C VAL A 69 3.32 7.26 -11.31
N TYR A 70 4.23 6.30 -11.41
CA TYR A 70 4.72 5.80 -12.69
C TYR A 70 3.65 5.04 -13.46
N TYR A 71 2.84 4.22 -12.79
CA TYR A 71 1.70 3.53 -13.40
C TYR A 71 0.68 4.50 -13.98
N ALA A 72 0.35 5.58 -13.26
CA ALA A 72 -0.51 6.62 -13.77
C ALA A 72 0.09 7.32 -15.00
N ARG A 73 1.39 7.63 -14.94
CA ARG A 73 2.11 8.25 -16.05
C ARG A 73 2.06 7.41 -17.32
N ASP A 74 2.19 6.11 -17.21
CA ASP A 74 2.21 5.20 -18.36
C ASP A 74 0.81 4.95 -18.95
N LYS A 75 -0.26 5.16 -18.16
CA LYS A 75 -1.66 4.88 -18.59
C LYS A 75 -2.46 6.14 -18.93
N VAL A 76 -2.01 7.33 -18.54
CA VAL A 76 -2.70 8.60 -18.75
C VAL A 76 -1.97 9.43 -19.78
N ARG A 77 -2.70 10.12 -20.68
CA ARG A 77 -2.11 11.04 -21.66
C ARG A 77 -1.36 12.17 -20.96
N SER A 78 -0.28 12.65 -21.58
CA SER A 78 0.57 13.69 -21.00
C SER A 78 -0.19 14.97 -20.61
N CYS A 79 -1.25 15.34 -21.34
CA CYS A 79 -2.11 16.49 -21.04
C CYS A 79 -3.00 16.30 -19.80
N ASP A 80 -3.30 15.05 -19.41
CA ASP A 80 -4.19 14.73 -18.29
C ASP A 80 -3.42 14.17 -17.08
N MET A 81 -2.08 14.20 -17.11
CA MET A 81 -1.24 13.62 -16.06
C MET A 81 -1.52 14.23 -14.67
N VAL A 82 -1.74 15.54 -14.59
CA VAL A 82 -2.08 16.23 -13.32
C VAL A 82 -3.43 15.75 -12.77
N LYS A 83 -4.42 15.55 -13.65
CA LYS A 83 -5.74 15.02 -13.26
C LYS A 83 -5.64 13.58 -12.75
N GLY A 84 -4.85 12.74 -13.44
CA GLY A 84 -4.59 11.36 -13.02
C GLY A 84 -3.95 11.30 -11.63
N GLN A 85 -2.95 12.14 -11.39
CA GLN A 85 -2.29 12.24 -10.09
C GLN A 85 -3.23 12.73 -8.98
N ALA A 86 -4.05 13.75 -9.28
CA ALA A 86 -5.04 14.27 -8.34
C ALA A 86 -6.07 13.18 -7.97
N PHE A 87 -6.51 12.39 -8.95
CA PHE A 87 -7.44 11.29 -8.70
C PHE A 87 -6.86 10.20 -7.78
N ILE A 88 -5.59 9.82 -8.00
CA ILE A 88 -4.89 8.85 -7.13
C ILE A 88 -4.78 9.40 -5.71
N THR A 89 -4.39 10.67 -5.57
CA THR A 89 -4.24 11.31 -4.25
C THR A 89 -5.59 11.38 -3.53
N ALA A 90 -6.66 11.73 -4.23
CA ALA A 90 -8.02 11.77 -3.67
C ALA A 90 -8.49 10.37 -3.24
N ALA A 91 -8.27 9.34 -4.07
CA ALA A 91 -8.61 7.96 -3.74
C ALA A 91 -7.84 7.45 -2.51
N TYR A 92 -6.54 7.80 -2.43
CA TYR A 92 -5.73 7.51 -1.26
C TYR A 92 -6.25 8.18 0.01
N ALA A 93 -6.58 9.48 -0.06
CA ALA A 93 -7.12 10.23 1.08
C ALA A 93 -8.46 9.67 1.56
N LEU A 94 -9.36 9.31 0.63
CA LEU A 94 -10.63 8.63 0.94
C LEU A 94 -10.39 7.28 1.62
N GLY A 95 -9.48 6.46 1.09
CA GLY A 95 -9.11 5.19 1.69
C GLY A 95 -8.57 5.33 3.11
N CYS A 96 -7.70 6.31 3.35
CA CYS A 96 -7.18 6.63 4.68
C CYS A 96 -8.31 7.09 5.63
N SER A 97 -9.21 7.94 5.19
CA SER A 97 -10.32 8.44 6.00
C SER A 97 -11.28 7.31 6.40
N LEU A 98 -11.66 6.46 5.44
CA LEU A 98 -12.50 5.29 5.70
C LEU A 98 -11.80 4.29 6.63
N GLY A 99 -10.51 4.04 6.42
CA GLY A 99 -9.71 3.15 7.26
C GLY A 99 -9.60 3.65 8.70
N ASN A 100 -9.33 4.94 8.88
CA ASN A 100 -9.27 5.54 10.21
C ASN A 100 -10.62 5.55 10.91
N PHE A 101 -11.71 5.85 10.20
CA PHE A 101 -13.06 5.83 10.74
C PHE A 101 -13.46 4.42 11.19
N THR A 102 -13.32 3.43 10.32
CA THR A 102 -13.66 2.04 10.65
C THR A 102 -12.74 1.48 11.73
N GLY A 103 -11.44 1.75 11.67
CA GLY A 103 -10.48 1.35 12.70
C GLY A 103 -10.80 1.96 14.07
N GLY A 104 -11.19 3.24 14.11
CA GLY A 104 -11.60 3.91 15.33
C GLY A 104 -12.88 3.30 15.94
N GLN A 105 -13.89 2.99 15.11
CA GLN A 105 -15.11 2.33 15.58
C GLN A 105 -14.83 0.91 16.11
N MET A 106 -13.98 0.14 15.41
CA MET A 106 -13.63 -1.22 15.83
C MET A 106 -12.77 -1.25 17.10
N LEU A 107 -12.03 -0.17 17.39
CA LEU A 107 -11.25 -0.05 18.62
C LEU A 107 -12.14 -0.08 19.87
N ASN A 108 -13.37 0.43 19.79
CA ASN A 108 -14.36 0.36 20.88
C ASN A 108 -14.77 -1.09 21.22
N LEU A 109 -14.62 -2.01 20.27
CA LEU A 109 -14.85 -3.45 20.43
C LEU A 109 -13.60 -4.21 20.89
N GLY A 110 -12.47 -3.53 20.95
CA GLY A 110 -11.17 -4.06 21.36
C GLY A 110 -10.10 -4.04 20.26
N VAL A 111 -8.85 -4.11 20.68
CA VAL A 111 -7.69 -4.06 19.77
C VAL A 111 -7.72 -5.20 18.76
N SER A 112 -8.11 -6.41 19.18
CA SER A 112 -8.21 -7.56 18.28
C SER A 112 -9.22 -7.34 17.15
N ALA A 113 -10.38 -6.74 17.45
CA ALA A 113 -11.39 -6.41 16.45
C ALA A 113 -10.88 -5.36 15.43
N MET A 114 -10.16 -4.35 15.93
CA MET A 114 -9.52 -3.34 15.07
C MET A 114 -8.49 -3.99 14.12
N LEU A 115 -7.61 -4.84 14.62
CA LEU A 115 -6.61 -5.52 13.81
C LEU A 115 -7.24 -6.48 12.78
N LEU A 116 -8.29 -7.21 13.16
CA LEU A 116 -9.04 -8.07 12.25
C LEU A 116 -9.69 -7.27 11.12
N SER A 117 -10.31 -6.14 11.43
CA SER A 117 -10.88 -5.26 10.40
C SER A 117 -9.82 -4.75 9.44
N GLY A 118 -8.62 -4.43 9.93
CA GLY A 118 -7.46 -4.05 9.12
C GLY A 118 -7.02 -5.17 8.16
N ILE A 119 -6.99 -6.42 8.61
CA ILE A 119 -6.68 -7.58 7.76
C ILE A 119 -7.74 -7.75 6.66
N MET A 120 -9.02 -7.67 7.00
CA MET A 120 -10.12 -7.79 6.03
C MET A 120 -10.05 -6.70 4.95
N MET A 121 -9.77 -5.45 5.34
CA MET A 121 -9.57 -4.35 4.40
C MET A 121 -8.34 -4.53 3.51
N ALA A 122 -7.22 -4.98 4.09
CA ALA A 122 -6.00 -5.25 3.34
C ALA A 122 -6.21 -6.39 2.32
N LEU A 123 -6.96 -7.42 2.71
CA LEU A 123 -7.31 -8.54 1.84
C LEU A 123 -8.21 -8.07 0.70
N ALA A 124 -9.27 -7.33 1.00
CA ALA A 124 -10.16 -6.76 -0.01
C ALA A 124 -9.40 -5.87 -1.00
N GLY A 125 -8.53 -4.97 -0.50
CA GLY A 125 -7.69 -4.11 -1.33
C GLY A 125 -6.73 -4.91 -2.22
N THR A 126 -6.13 -5.97 -1.68
CA THR A 126 -5.24 -6.87 -2.45
C THR A 126 -6.01 -7.57 -3.57
N VAL A 127 -7.18 -8.13 -3.28
CA VAL A 127 -8.02 -8.81 -4.29
C VAL A 127 -8.41 -7.82 -5.40
N VAL A 128 -8.91 -6.63 -5.04
CA VAL A 128 -9.27 -5.60 -6.02
C VAL A 128 -8.06 -5.22 -6.89
N MET A 129 -6.88 -5.05 -6.28
CA MET A 129 -5.65 -4.73 -7.00
C MET A 129 -5.31 -5.82 -8.03
N PHE A 130 -5.36 -7.09 -7.64
CA PHE A 130 -5.08 -8.20 -8.55
C PHE A 130 -6.08 -8.26 -9.72
N LEU A 131 -7.38 -8.13 -9.43
CA LEU A 131 -8.42 -8.17 -10.46
C LEU A 131 -8.35 -6.99 -11.43
N THR A 132 -7.96 -5.80 -10.95
CA THR A 132 -7.96 -4.58 -11.76
C THR A 132 -6.69 -4.45 -12.59
N VAL A 133 -5.54 -4.78 -12.02
CA VAL A 133 -4.24 -4.63 -12.68
C VAL A 133 -4.05 -5.68 -13.78
N ASP A 134 -4.49 -6.95 -13.57
CA ASP A 134 -4.37 -8.00 -14.59
C ASP A 134 -5.25 -7.77 -15.82
N ARG A 135 -6.45 -7.21 -15.66
CA ARG A 135 -7.36 -6.95 -16.79
C ARG A 135 -6.81 -5.91 -17.78
N ARG A 136 -5.94 -5.01 -17.32
CA ARG A 136 -5.40 -3.91 -18.14
C ARG A 136 -4.06 -4.23 -18.82
N ASP A 137 -3.40 -5.29 -18.43
CA ASP A 137 -2.14 -5.72 -19.09
C ASP A 137 -2.40 -6.60 -20.31
N ASN A 138 -3.66 -7.04 -20.53
CA ASN A 138 -4.09 -7.87 -21.66
C ASN A 138 -4.79 -7.07 -22.79
N ILE A 139 -4.83 -5.74 -22.70
CA ILE A 139 -5.34 -4.84 -23.74
C ILE A 139 -4.20 -3.94 -24.26
#